data_552561f42f1858327d5f609118593ce0
#
_entry.id   552561f42f1858327d5f609118593ce0
#
_cell.length_a   1.000
_cell.length_b   1.000
_cell.length_c   1.000
_cell.angle_alpha   90.00
_cell.angle_beta   90.00
_cell.angle_gamma   90.00
#
_symmetry.space_group_name_H-M   'P 1'
#
loop_
_entity.id
_entity.type
_entity.pdbx_description
1 polymer ?
#
loop_
_entity_poly.entity_id
_entity_poly.type
_entity_poly.pdbx_seq_one_letter_code
_entity_poly.pdbx_strand_id
1 'polypeptide(L)'
;MAAPLHSITEPQTTSTGPKTLTGSQVIWEALVNEGVKVVFGYPGGAIMPAYDALTDYPHLRHILVRHEQGASHMADGFARASGKVGVCIATSGPGATNLVTGIANAMMDSIPMVAITGQVGSKLIGSDAFQEVDITGITLPITKHNFLVTRAEDIGPTIRKAFYIAASGRPGPVLVDITKDAQQATTEYRYDPSPVRMPGYRPEKHPLPSDIAPTLRKA
;
A
#
# COMPACT_ATOMS: atom_id res chain seq x y z
N MET A 1 22.20 13.56 13.96
CA MET A 1 21.29 14.55 13.34
C MET A 1 20.29 13.76 12.51
N ALA A 2 19.10 13.51 13.02
CA ALA A 2 18.01 12.92 12.24
C ALA A 2 17.38 14.03 11.40
N ALA A 3 17.37 13.90 10.09
CA ALA A 3 16.69 14.80 9.18
C ALA A 3 15.17 14.78 9.44
N PRO A 4 14.46 15.89 9.32
CA PRO A 4 13.03 15.92 9.55
C PRO A 4 12.32 15.10 8.48
N LEU A 5 11.59 14.05 8.92
CA LEU A 5 10.65 13.27 8.14
C LEU A 5 9.45 14.14 7.72
N HIS A 6 9.57 15.05 6.79
CA HIS A 6 8.42 15.67 6.12
C HIS A 6 8.87 16.50 4.91
N SER A 7 9.06 15.84 3.78
CA SER A 7 8.60 16.41 2.54
C SER A 7 7.62 15.40 1.94
N ILE A 8 6.33 15.61 2.20
CA ILE A 8 5.28 15.04 1.37
C ILE A 8 5.58 15.60 -0.02
N THR A 9 6.14 14.79 -0.89
CA THR A 9 6.39 15.15 -2.28
C THR A 9 5.05 15.58 -2.85
N GLU A 10 4.96 16.80 -3.39
CA GLU A 10 3.76 17.27 -4.08
C GLU A 10 3.36 16.22 -5.12
N PRO A 11 2.09 15.78 -5.16
CA PRO A 11 1.62 14.86 -6.17
C PRO A 11 1.82 15.50 -7.54
N GLN A 12 2.49 14.80 -8.45
CA GLN A 12 2.57 15.24 -9.84
C GLN A 12 1.15 15.21 -10.41
N THR A 13 0.57 16.37 -10.62
CA THR A 13 -0.78 16.54 -11.17
C THR A 13 -0.85 15.99 -12.59
N THR A 14 -1.22 14.73 -12.71
CA THR A 14 -1.74 14.17 -13.95
C THR A 14 -3.21 14.55 -14.08
N SER A 15 -3.72 14.72 -15.29
CA SER A 15 -5.02 15.24 -15.69
C SER A 15 -6.15 15.11 -14.64
N THR A 16 -6.77 16.22 -14.27
CA THR A 16 -7.80 16.33 -13.22
C THR A 16 -9.21 15.84 -13.63
N GLY A 17 -9.39 15.34 -14.84
CA GLY A 17 -10.67 14.83 -15.33
C GLY A 17 -10.93 13.37 -14.92
N PRO A 18 -12.22 12.94 -14.87
CA PRO A 18 -12.55 11.53 -14.67
C PRO A 18 -12.04 10.70 -15.86
N LYS A 19 -11.47 9.52 -15.58
CA LYS A 19 -11.02 8.54 -16.57
C LYS A 19 -11.80 7.25 -16.37
N THR A 20 -12.27 6.63 -17.45
CA THR A 20 -12.81 5.27 -17.38
C THR A 20 -11.65 4.29 -17.41
N LEU A 21 -11.42 3.56 -16.32
CA LEU A 21 -10.29 2.65 -16.11
C LEU A 21 -10.78 1.30 -15.59
N THR A 22 -10.04 0.24 -15.89
CA THR A 22 -10.20 -1.01 -15.13
C THR A 22 -9.66 -0.85 -13.70
N GLY A 23 -10.14 -1.66 -12.76
CA GLY A 23 -9.59 -1.64 -11.39
C GLY A 23 -8.08 -1.88 -11.35
N SER A 24 -7.57 -2.71 -12.28
CA SER A 24 -6.12 -2.92 -12.46
C SER A 24 -5.39 -1.64 -12.82
N GLN A 25 -5.92 -0.86 -13.74
CA GLN A 25 -5.35 0.45 -14.10
C GLN A 25 -5.49 1.44 -12.94
N VAL A 26 -6.59 1.39 -12.19
CA VAL A 26 -6.77 2.24 -10.99
C VAL A 26 -5.70 1.96 -9.95
N ILE A 27 -5.26 0.70 -9.76
CA ILE A 27 -4.15 0.39 -8.84
C ILE A 27 -2.92 1.21 -9.21
N TRP A 28 -2.47 1.15 -10.47
CA TRP A 28 -1.26 1.85 -10.90
C TRP A 28 -1.42 3.36 -10.93
N GLU A 29 -2.56 3.86 -11.42
CA GLU A 29 -2.85 5.29 -11.44
C GLU A 29 -2.86 5.88 -10.02
N ALA A 30 -3.46 5.16 -9.04
CA ALA A 30 -3.44 5.58 -7.65
C ALA A 30 -2.02 5.60 -7.07
N LEU A 31 -1.20 4.59 -7.35
CA LEU A 31 0.20 4.55 -6.92
C LEU A 31 1.02 5.70 -7.51
N VAL A 32 0.81 6.02 -8.80
CA VAL A 32 1.46 7.18 -9.45
C VAL A 32 1.06 8.48 -8.77
N ASN A 33 -0.22 8.65 -8.46
CA ASN A 33 -0.75 9.83 -7.79
C ASN A 33 -0.22 9.97 -6.34
N GLU A 34 0.12 8.85 -5.67
CA GLU A 34 0.81 8.85 -4.37
C GLU A 34 2.34 9.01 -4.50
N GLY A 35 2.84 9.28 -5.70
CA GLY A 35 4.26 9.55 -5.96
C GLY A 35 5.17 8.32 -5.96
N VAL A 36 4.61 7.12 -6.10
CA VAL A 36 5.36 5.87 -6.22
C VAL A 36 6.13 5.85 -7.54
N LYS A 37 7.39 5.45 -7.47
CA LYS A 37 8.27 5.28 -8.65
C LYS A 37 8.81 3.87 -8.78
N VAL A 38 8.77 3.09 -7.72
CA VAL A 38 9.25 1.72 -7.69
C VAL A 38 8.32 0.84 -6.87
N VAL A 39 8.05 -0.36 -7.38
CA VAL A 39 7.25 -1.40 -6.72
C VAL A 39 8.02 -2.71 -6.78
N PHE A 40 8.02 -3.46 -5.69
CA PHE A 40 8.68 -4.76 -5.58
C PHE A 40 7.62 -5.86 -5.58
N GLY A 41 7.78 -6.92 -6.39
CA GLY A 41 6.73 -7.93 -6.40
C GLY A 41 7.01 -9.15 -7.26
N TYR A 42 6.04 -10.07 -7.18
CA TYR A 42 6.02 -11.31 -7.97
C TYR A 42 4.61 -11.56 -8.53
N PRO A 43 4.47 -11.88 -9.82
CA PRO A 43 3.17 -12.13 -10.44
C PRO A 43 2.56 -13.46 -9.97
N GLY A 44 1.23 -13.57 -10.13
CA GLY A 44 0.49 -14.80 -9.86
C GLY A 44 -0.99 -14.64 -10.23
N GLY A 45 -1.73 -15.74 -10.21
CA GLY A 45 -3.06 -15.83 -10.83
C GLY A 45 -4.09 -14.78 -10.42
N ALA A 46 -4.14 -14.41 -9.14
CA ALA A 46 -5.12 -13.45 -8.64
C ALA A 46 -4.72 -11.99 -8.85
N ILE A 47 -3.41 -11.70 -9.07
CA ILE A 47 -2.90 -10.35 -9.32
C ILE A 47 -2.53 -10.12 -10.80
N MET A 48 -2.69 -11.14 -11.64
CA MET A 48 -2.34 -11.06 -13.07
C MET A 48 -2.97 -9.86 -13.79
N PRO A 49 -4.26 -9.52 -13.56
CA PRO A 49 -4.84 -8.36 -14.23
C PRO A 49 -4.08 -7.05 -13.94
N ALA A 50 -3.59 -6.88 -12.69
CA ALA A 50 -2.76 -5.73 -12.36
C ALA A 50 -1.42 -5.76 -13.11
N TYR A 51 -0.76 -6.93 -13.22
CA TYR A 51 0.48 -7.06 -13.98
C TYR A 51 0.31 -6.79 -15.47
N ASP A 52 -0.81 -7.22 -16.07
CA ASP A 52 -1.12 -6.91 -17.47
C ASP A 52 -1.25 -5.39 -17.68
N ALA A 53 -1.95 -4.71 -16.77
CA ALA A 53 -2.11 -3.27 -16.85
C ALA A 53 -0.83 -2.46 -16.57
N LEU A 54 0.20 -3.06 -15.94
CA LEU A 54 1.47 -2.39 -15.65
C LEU A 54 2.18 -1.92 -16.93
N THR A 55 1.94 -2.58 -18.05
CA THR A 55 2.53 -2.20 -19.35
C THR A 55 2.12 -0.80 -19.80
N ASP A 56 1.00 -0.29 -19.32
CA ASP A 56 0.51 1.08 -19.58
C ASP A 56 1.26 2.14 -18.74
N TYR A 57 2.09 1.73 -17.77
CA TYR A 57 2.78 2.59 -16.81
C TYR A 57 4.31 2.43 -16.87
N PRO A 58 4.97 2.67 -18.03
CA PRO A 58 6.39 2.39 -18.22
C PRO A 58 7.33 3.25 -17.35
N HIS A 59 6.81 4.31 -16.74
CA HIS A 59 7.54 5.16 -15.81
C HIS A 59 7.59 4.60 -14.38
N LEU A 60 6.75 3.62 -14.05
CA LEU A 60 6.81 2.85 -12.81
C LEU A 60 7.84 1.73 -12.96
N ARG A 61 8.87 1.78 -12.12
CA ARG A 61 9.87 0.71 -12.09
C ARG A 61 9.36 -0.46 -11.26
N HIS A 62 9.09 -1.59 -11.91
CA HIS A 62 8.82 -2.84 -11.20
C HIS A 62 10.12 -3.63 -11.02
N ILE A 63 10.40 -4.05 -9.79
CA ILE A 63 11.50 -4.95 -9.46
C ILE A 63 10.93 -6.34 -9.23
N LEU A 64 11.14 -7.22 -10.20
CA LEU A 64 10.74 -8.61 -10.10
C LEU A 64 11.65 -9.32 -9.09
N VAL A 65 11.04 -9.88 -8.06
CA VAL A 65 11.73 -10.69 -7.06
C VAL A 65 11.65 -12.18 -7.41
N ARG A 66 12.40 -13.02 -6.70
CA ARG A 66 12.31 -14.48 -6.83
C ARG A 66 11.47 -15.14 -5.72
N HIS A 67 11.11 -14.36 -4.72
CA HIS A 67 10.28 -14.76 -3.59
C HIS A 67 9.64 -13.51 -2.98
N GLU A 68 8.37 -13.56 -2.63
CA GLU A 68 7.62 -12.39 -2.17
C GLU A 68 8.13 -11.83 -0.84
N GLN A 69 8.71 -12.67 0.02
CA GLN A 69 9.41 -12.20 1.22
C GLN A 69 10.51 -11.20 0.85
N GLY A 70 11.23 -11.44 -0.25
CA GLY A 70 12.20 -10.47 -0.76
C GLY A 70 11.55 -9.15 -1.15
N ALA A 71 10.34 -9.17 -1.73
CA ALA A 71 9.62 -7.95 -2.09
C ALA A 71 9.27 -7.10 -0.85
N SER A 72 8.76 -7.72 0.21
CA SER A 72 8.43 -7.02 1.44
C SER A 72 9.67 -6.45 2.14
N HIS A 73 10.79 -7.19 2.17
CA HIS A 73 12.05 -6.66 2.72
C HIS A 73 12.67 -5.56 1.83
N MET A 74 12.53 -5.64 0.51
CA MET A 74 12.99 -4.56 -0.38
C MET A 74 12.15 -3.28 -0.19
N ALA A 75 10.83 -3.41 -0.01
CA ALA A 75 9.95 -2.28 0.29
C ALA A 75 10.29 -1.65 1.65
N ASP A 76 10.56 -2.47 2.67
CA ASP A 76 11.06 -2.03 3.98
C ASP A 76 12.39 -1.26 3.84
N GLY A 77 13.40 -1.86 3.20
CA GLY A 77 14.70 -1.22 2.97
C GLY A 77 14.58 0.08 2.18
N PHE A 78 13.73 0.11 1.15
CA PHE A 78 13.45 1.33 0.38
C PHE A 78 12.86 2.43 1.27
N ALA A 79 11.89 2.10 2.13
CA ALA A 79 11.27 3.07 3.03
C ALA A 79 12.29 3.63 4.03
N ARG A 80 13.15 2.79 4.62
CA ARG A 80 14.23 3.23 5.52
C ARG A 80 15.21 4.17 4.83
N ALA A 81 15.62 3.84 3.61
CA ALA A 81 16.64 4.61 2.90
C ALA A 81 16.11 5.91 2.31
N SER A 82 14.84 5.94 1.86
CA SER A 82 14.26 7.07 1.15
C SER A 82 13.38 7.99 1.98
N GLY A 83 12.91 7.51 3.15
CA GLY A 83 11.90 8.21 3.95
C GLY A 83 10.50 8.20 3.33
N LYS A 84 10.27 7.41 2.27
CA LYS A 84 8.99 7.29 1.57
C LYS A 84 8.30 5.98 1.92
N VAL A 85 7.01 5.88 1.61
CA VAL A 85 6.27 4.62 1.76
C VAL A 85 6.81 3.58 0.78
N GLY A 86 7.22 2.42 1.28
CA GLY A 86 7.62 1.28 0.45
C GLY A 86 6.40 0.54 -0.07
N VAL A 87 6.45 0.04 -1.30
CA VAL A 87 5.31 -0.68 -1.92
C VAL A 87 5.75 -2.05 -2.38
N CYS A 88 5.03 -3.09 -1.96
CA CYS A 88 5.18 -4.44 -2.50
C CYS A 88 3.84 -5.00 -2.99
N ILE A 89 3.91 -5.90 -3.97
CA ILE A 89 2.72 -6.50 -4.60
C ILE A 89 2.92 -8.01 -4.76
N ALA A 90 1.87 -8.79 -4.44
CA ALA A 90 1.88 -10.25 -4.55
C ALA A 90 0.50 -10.80 -4.93
N THR A 91 0.45 -12.05 -5.32
CA THR A 91 -0.81 -12.77 -5.56
C THR A 91 -1.44 -13.26 -4.25
N SER A 92 -2.61 -13.88 -4.33
CA SER A 92 -3.32 -14.51 -3.21
C SER A 92 -2.57 -15.72 -2.63
N GLY A 93 -3.10 -16.26 -1.56
CA GLY A 93 -2.64 -17.52 -0.95
C GLY A 93 -1.16 -17.49 -0.61
N PRO A 94 -0.35 -18.40 -1.19
CA PRO A 94 1.08 -18.50 -0.84
C PRO A 94 1.86 -17.24 -1.17
N GLY A 95 1.49 -16.47 -2.19
CA GLY A 95 2.14 -15.19 -2.50
C GLY A 95 1.91 -14.14 -1.40
N ALA A 96 0.68 -14.01 -0.94
CA ALA A 96 0.33 -13.10 0.13
C ALA A 96 0.97 -13.52 1.48
N THR A 97 0.94 -14.80 1.83
CA THR A 97 1.54 -15.30 3.08
C THR A 97 3.05 -15.17 3.10
N ASN A 98 3.72 -15.22 1.94
CA ASN A 98 5.16 -14.98 1.85
C ASN A 98 5.57 -13.53 2.17
N LEU A 99 4.65 -12.56 2.16
CA LEU A 99 4.92 -11.19 2.57
C LEU A 99 4.98 -11.01 4.10
N VAL A 100 4.41 -11.93 4.87
CA VAL A 100 4.14 -11.79 6.32
C VAL A 100 5.39 -11.44 7.12
N THR A 101 6.51 -12.11 6.89
CA THR A 101 7.75 -11.83 7.62
C THR A 101 8.21 -10.37 7.46
N GLY A 102 8.23 -9.85 6.23
CA GLY A 102 8.65 -8.47 6.00
C GLY A 102 7.63 -7.45 6.51
N ILE A 103 6.32 -7.76 6.43
CA ILE A 103 5.27 -6.92 7.02
C ILE A 103 5.44 -6.84 8.55
N ALA A 104 5.66 -7.99 9.21
CA ALA A 104 5.90 -8.04 10.65
C ALA A 104 7.15 -7.23 11.05
N ASN A 105 8.25 -7.36 10.28
CA ASN A 105 9.46 -6.58 10.49
C ASN A 105 9.19 -5.06 10.38
N ALA A 106 8.48 -4.63 9.33
CA ALA A 106 8.11 -3.24 9.15
C ALA A 106 7.23 -2.71 10.30
N MET A 107 6.31 -3.53 10.83
CA MET A 107 5.48 -3.15 11.97
C MET A 107 6.28 -2.95 13.24
N MET A 108 7.22 -3.85 13.54
CA MET A 108 8.07 -3.76 14.73
C MET A 108 8.93 -2.51 14.72
N ASP A 109 9.49 -2.16 13.57
CA ASP A 109 10.42 -1.05 13.40
C ASP A 109 9.74 0.27 12.99
N SER A 110 8.40 0.29 12.91
CA SER A 110 7.63 1.49 12.53
C SER A 110 7.97 2.01 11.12
N ILE A 111 8.10 1.10 10.15
CA ILE A 111 8.44 1.42 8.77
C ILE A 111 7.17 1.55 7.92
N PRO A 112 6.96 2.68 7.22
CA PRO A 112 5.78 2.88 6.39
C PRO A 112 5.85 1.98 5.14
N MET A 113 4.86 1.10 4.99
CA MET A 113 4.76 0.18 3.87
C MET A 113 3.30 0.01 3.44
N VAL A 114 3.07 -0.10 2.14
CA VAL A 114 1.78 -0.55 1.58
C VAL A 114 2.03 -1.87 0.85
N ALA A 115 1.43 -2.94 1.36
CA ALA A 115 1.43 -4.25 0.74
C ALA A 115 0.11 -4.44 -0.03
N ILE A 116 0.19 -4.68 -1.33
CA ILE A 116 -0.98 -4.94 -2.18
C ILE A 116 -1.00 -6.43 -2.50
N THR A 117 -2.12 -7.09 -2.21
CA THR A 117 -2.32 -8.48 -2.56
C THR A 117 -3.51 -8.65 -3.49
N GLY A 118 -3.39 -9.57 -4.45
CA GLY A 118 -4.55 -10.02 -5.20
C GLY A 118 -5.30 -11.07 -4.37
N GLN A 119 -6.62 -11.07 -4.46
CA GLN A 119 -7.50 -12.05 -3.84
C GLN A 119 -8.32 -12.77 -4.90
N VAL A 120 -8.83 -13.95 -4.59
CA VAL A 120 -9.79 -14.66 -5.43
C VAL A 120 -11.01 -13.77 -5.73
N GLY A 121 -11.82 -14.11 -6.72
CA GLY A 121 -13.04 -13.34 -6.99
C GLY A 121 -13.94 -13.27 -5.76
N SER A 122 -14.61 -12.14 -5.55
CA SER A 122 -15.37 -11.84 -4.33
C SER A 122 -16.40 -12.92 -3.95
N LYS A 123 -16.99 -13.59 -4.94
CA LYS A 123 -17.96 -14.70 -4.73
C LYS A 123 -17.33 -16.00 -4.23
N LEU A 124 -16.00 -16.12 -4.29
CA LEU A 124 -15.26 -17.32 -3.89
C LEU A 124 -14.66 -17.18 -2.49
N ILE A 125 -14.69 -15.98 -1.90
CA ILE A 125 -14.15 -15.74 -0.56
C ILE A 125 -14.90 -16.60 0.46
N GLY A 126 -14.14 -17.34 1.29
CA GLY A 126 -14.67 -18.25 2.31
C GLY A 126 -15.12 -19.62 1.78
N SER A 127 -14.74 -19.97 0.54
CA SER A 127 -15.09 -21.26 -0.07
C SER A 127 -13.91 -22.24 -0.19
N ASP A 128 -12.76 -21.90 0.41
CA ASP A 128 -11.50 -22.66 0.26
C ASP A 128 -11.07 -22.80 -1.21
N ALA A 129 -11.27 -21.74 -1.98
CA ALA A 129 -10.90 -21.73 -3.39
C ALA A 129 -9.39 -21.87 -3.58
N PHE A 130 -8.97 -22.24 -4.81
CA PHE A 130 -7.55 -22.39 -5.14
C PHE A 130 -6.75 -21.13 -4.81
N GLN A 131 -5.72 -21.29 -3.97
CA GLN A 131 -4.87 -20.21 -3.48
C GLN A 131 -5.63 -19.09 -2.72
N GLU A 132 -6.79 -19.39 -2.17
CA GLU A 132 -7.45 -18.49 -1.22
C GLU A 132 -6.74 -18.56 0.14
N VAL A 133 -6.63 -17.41 0.80
CA VAL A 133 -6.24 -17.30 2.21
C VAL A 133 -6.82 -16.02 2.79
N ASP A 134 -7.24 -16.05 4.04
CA ASP A 134 -7.61 -14.84 4.78
C ASP A 134 -6.35 -14.07 5.20
N ILE A 135 -5.75 -13.39 4.23
CA ILE A 135 -4.54 -12.60 4.49
C ILE A 135 -4.83 -11.39 5.38
N THR A 136 -6.04 -10.86 5.38
CA THR A 136 -6.44 -9.78 6.27
C THR A 136 -6.44 -10.25 7.73
N GLY A 137 -7.00 -11.43 8.02
CA GLY A 137 -6.94 -12.06 9.34
C GLY A 137 -5.51 -12.38 9.78
N ILE A 138 -4.70 -12.97 8.89
CA ILE A 138 -3.30 -13.32 9.18
C ILE A 138 -2.47 -12.07 9.52
N THR A 139 -2.67 -10.97 8.81
CA THR A 139 -1.85 -9.76 8.97
C THR A 139 -2.43 -8.75 9.98
N LEU A 140 -3.61 -9.01 10.53
CA LEU A 140 -4.25 -8.12 11.50
C LEU A 140 -3.33 -7.69 12.66
N PRO A 141 -2.57 -8.59 13.32
CA PRO A 141 -1.71 -8.23 14.44
C PRO A 141 -0.39 -7.55 14.03
N ILE A 142 -0.04 -7.58 12.76
CA ILE A 142 1.25 -7.09 12.24
C ILE A 142 1.12 -5.92 11.27
N THR A 143 -0.06 -5.31 11.18
CA THR A 143 -0.33 -4.13 10.35
C THR A 143 -1.03 -3.04 11.15
N LYS A 144 -0.91 -1.80 10.71
CA LYS A 144 -1.71 -0.71 11.27
C LYS A 144 -3.16 -0.79 10.86
N HIS A 145 -3.41 -1.28 9.65
CA HIS A 145 -4.74 -1.48 9.11
C HIS A 145 -4.71 -2.41 7.89
N ASN A 146 -5.83 -3.10 7.65
CA ASN A 146 -6.04 -3.96 6.50
C ASN A 146 -7.32 -3.53 5.78
N PHE A 147 -7.30 -3.65 4.46
CA PHE A 147 -8.47 -3.43 3.63
C PHE A 147 -8.70 -4.65 2.75
N LEU A 148 -9.95 -5.09 2.66
CA LEU A 148 -10.42 -6.00 1.61
C LEU A 148 -11.26 -5.19 0.64
N VAL A 149 -10.85 -5.14 -0.63
CA VAL A 149 -11.48 -4.34 -1.68
C VAL A 149 -12.13 -5.26 -2.69
N THR A 150 -13.45 -5.20 -2.78
CA THR A 150 -14.27 -6.06 -3.65
C THR A 150 -14.94 -5.33 -4.81
N ARG A 151 -14.71 -4.00 -4.94
CA ARG A 151 -15.30 -3.15 -5.99
C ARG A 151 -14.23 -2.24 -6.58
N ALA A 152 -14.26 -2.07 -7.90
CA ALA A 152 -13.26 -1.29 -8.63
C ALA A 152 -13.20 0.19 -8.17
N GLU A 153 -14.35 0.79 -7.89
CA GLU A 153 -14.46 2.19 -7.46
C GLU A 153 -13.82 2.46 -6.09
N ASP A 154 -13.68 1.43 -5.26
CA ASP A 154 -13.10 1.56 -3.92
C ASP A 154 -11.56 1.45 -3.93
N ILE A 155 -10.95 0.98 -5.03
CA ILE A 155 -9.50 0.75 -5.11
C ILE A 155 -8.71 2.04 -4.89
N GLY A 156 -8.98 3.07 -5.68
CA GLY A 156 -8.23 4.34 -5.60
C GLY A 156 -8.33 5.02 -4.24
N PRO A 157 -9.55 5.26 -3.72
CA PRO A 157 -9.74 5.82 -2.38
C PRO A 157 -9.08 4.98 -1.28
N THR A 158 -9.07 3.66 -1.41
CA THR A 158 -8.47 2.76 -0.41
C THR A 158 -6.95 2.83 -0.44
N ILE A 159 -6.32 2.80 -1.62
CA ILE A 159 -4.86 2.97 -1.75
C ILE A 159 -4.44 4.30 -1.11
N ARG A 160 -5.14 5.39 -1.39
CA ARG A 160 -4.85 6.67 -0.80
C ARG A 160 -4.95 6.67 0.73
N LYS A 161 -6.00 6.05 1.30
CA LYS A 161 -6.13 5.86 2.75
C LYS A 161 -4.98 5.02 3.31
N ALA A 162 -4.57 3.97 2.59
CA ALA A 162 -3.47 3.11 3.00
C ALA A 162 -2.15 3.89 3.12
N PHE A 163 -1.82 4.74 2.14
CA PHE A 163 -0.64 5.61 2.20
C PHE A 163 -0.71 6.59 3.36
N TYR A 164 -1.87 7.22 3.57
CA TYR A 164 -2.07 8.14 4.69
C TYR A 164 -1.87 7.44 6.04
N ILE A 165 -2.47 6.25 6.24
CA ILE A 165 -2.33 5.48 7.49
C ILE A 165 -0.87 5.03 7.67
N ALA A 166 -0.24 4.51 6.60
CA ALA A 166 1.13 4.01 6.68
C ALA A 166 2.13 5.10 7.12
N ALA A 167 1.96 6.33 6.62
CA ALA A 167 2.91 7.43 6.85
C ALA A 167 2.60 8.29 8.07
N SER A 168 1.36 8.26 8.60
CA SER A 168 0.93 9.19 9.66
C SER A 168 1.02 8.57 11.06
N GLY A 169 1.13 9.42 12.11
CA GLY A 169 1.31 8.99 13.49
C GLY A 169 2.60 8.17 13.65
N ARG A 170 2.54 7.03 14.39
CA ARG A 170 3.60 6.01 14.33
C ARG A 170 3.52 5.33 12.96
N PRO A 171 4.53 5.45 12.09
CA PRO A 171 4.50 4.78 10.78
C PRO A 171 4.39 3.26 10.91
N GLY A 172 3.94 2.60 9.84
CA GLY A 172 3.85 1.15 9.84
C GLY A 172 3.16 0.61 8.59
N PRO A 173 3.12 -0.72 8.41
CA PRO A 173 2.55 -1.35 7.24
C PRO A 173 1.02 -1.32 7.22
N VAL A 174 0.48 -1.24 6.01
CA VAL A 174 -0.94 -1.39 5.69
C VAL A 174 -1.08 -2.39 4.56
N LEU A 175 -2.04 -3.31 4.69
CA LEU A 175 -2.38 -4.26 3.64
C LEU A 175 -3.61 -3.79 2.86
N VAL A 176 -3.57 -3.94 1.54
CA VAL A 176 -4.71 -3.73 0.65
C VAL A 176 -4.89 -5.00 -0.18
N ASP A 177 -5.88 -5.81 0.17
CA ASP A 177 -6.22 -7.05 -0.50
C ASP A 177 -7.34 -6.80 -1.51
N ILE A 178 -7.11 -7.08 -2.80
CA ILE A 178 -7.98 -6.65 -3.90
C ILE A 178 -8.46 -7.87 -4.68
N THR A 179 -9.77 -8.10 -4.71
CA THR A 179 -10.34 -9.23 -5.41
C THR A 179 -10.13 -9.14 -6.92
N LYS A 180 -10.03 -10.31 -7.57
CA LYS A 180 -9.75 -10.40 -9.02
C LYS A 180 -10.84 -9.76 -9.86
N ASP A 181 -12.10 -9.91 -9.49
CA ASP A 181 -13.23 -9.27 -10.15
C ASP A 181 -13.24 -7.74 -10.00
N ALA A 182 -12.84 -7.21 -8.84
CA ALA A 182 -12.63 -5.78 -8.68
C ALA A 182 -11.51 -5.23 -9.57
N GLN A 183 -10.42 -5.99 -9.75
CA GLN A 183 -9.34 -5.60 -10.68
C GLN A 183 -9.79 -5.58 -12.14
N GLN A 184 -10.71 -6.47 -12.54
CA GLN A 184 -11.19 -6.61 -13.90
C GLN A 184 -12.36 -5.68 -14.24
N ALA A 185 -13.12 -5.27 -13.25
CA ALA A 185 -14.26 -4.37 -13.45
C ALA A 185 -13.80 -2.96 -13.86
N THR A 186 -14.63 -2.29 -14.65
CA THR A 186 -14.40 -0.92 -15.11
C THR A 186 -15.08 0.08 -14.19
N THR A 187 -14.43 1.19 -13.92
CA THR A 187 -14.97 2.28 -13.10
C THR A 187 -14.54 3.64 -13.61
N GLU A 188 -15.27 4.68 -13.24
CA GLU A 188 -14.79 6.05 -13.37
C GLU A 188 -13.85 6.38 -12.21
N TYR A 189 -12.61 6.69 -12.53
CA TYR A 189 -11.60 7.08 -11.55
C TYR A 189 -11.26 8.55 -11.69
N ARG A 190 -11.28 9.24 -10.56
CA ARG A 190 -10.77 10.61 -10.41
C ARG A 190 -9.93 10.68 -9.14
N TYR A 191 -8.69 11.16 -9.28
CA TYR A 191 -7.88 11.45 -8.10
C TYR A 191 -8.42 12.67 -7.36
N ASP A 192 -8.63 12.53 -6.05
CA ASP A 192 -9.03 13.63 -5.17
C ASP A 192 -7.82 14.10 -4.36
N PRO A 193 -7.22 15.27 -4.64
CA PRO A 193 -6.06 15.77 -3.91
C PRO A 193 -6.40 16.33 -2.51
N SER A 194 -7.67 16.40 -2.14
CA SER A 194 -8.08 16.95 -0.83
C SER A 194 -7.53 16.13 0.34
N PRO A 195 -7.30 16.69 1.52
CA PRO A 195 -6.78 15.94 2.66
C PRO A 195 -7.62 14.71 2.98
N VAL A 196 -6.96 13.57 3.20
CA VAL A 196 -7.65 12.33 3.59
C VAL A 196 -8.36 12.52 4.92
N ARG A 197 -9.67 12.28 4.94
CA ARG A 197 -10.49 12.36 6.14
C ARG A 197 -10.92 10.95 6.55
N MET A 198 -10.54 10.56 7.76
CA MET A 198 -10.93 9.29 8.38
C MET A 198 -11.47 9.58 9.78
N PRO A 199 -12.81 9.56 9.99
CA PRO A 199 -13.42 9.97 11.25
C PRO A 199 -12.90 9.23 12.48
N GLY A 200 -12.55 7.95 12.35
CA GLY A 200 -12.03 7.10 13.44
C GLY A 200 -10.50 7.12 13.60
N TYR A 201 -9.76 7.80 12.69
CA TYR A 201 -8.32 7.84 12.73
C TYR A 201 -7.81 9.27 12.83
N ARG A 202 -7.30 9.63 14.01
CA ARG A 202 -6.74 10.95 14.31
C ARG A 202 -5.32 10.78 14.80
N PRO A 203 -4.32 10.73 13.88
CA PRO A 203 -2.93 10.70 14.27
C PRO A 203 -2.59 12.01 14.97
N GLU A 204 -2.49 11.97 16.29
CA GLU A 204 -2.15 13.15 17.07
C GLU A 204 -0.70 13.54 16.82
N LYS A 205 -0.48 14.78 16.48
CA LYS A 205 0.84 15.41 16.56
C LYS A 205 0.99 15.88 18.01
N HIS A 206 1.60 15.06 18.86
CA HIS A 206 1.99 15.52 20.18
C HIS A 206 3.25 16.39 20.03
N PRO A 207 3.17 17.71 20.21
CA PRO A 207 4.39 18.51 20.38
C PRO A 207 5.13 17.95 21.61
N LEU A 208 6.47 17.85 21.54
CA LEU A 208 7.26 17.53 22.72
C LEU A 208 6.87 18.54 23.81
N PRO A 209 6.56 18.09 25.03
CA PRO A 209 6.34 18.99 26.15
C PRO A 209 7.49 20.00 26.27
N SER A 210 7.18 21.25 26.61
CA SER A 210 8.15 22.35 26.66
C SER A 210 9.34 22.10 27.59
N ASP A 211 9.17 21.21 28.55
CA ASP A 211 10.17 20.76 29.52
C ASP A 211 11.11 19.67 29.01
N ILE A 212 10.66 18.84 28.05
CA ILE A 212 11.48 17.79 27.44
C ILE A 212 12.49 18.37 26.44
N ALA A 213 12.07 19.35 25.62
CA ALA A 213 12.94 19.93 24.61
C ALA A 213 14.24 20.56 25.16
N PRO A 214 14.25 21.30 26.28
CA PRO A 214 15.49 21.78 26.90
C PRO A 214 16.37 20.66 27.46
N THR A 215 15.78 19.57 27.96
CA THR A 215 16.52 18.42 28.51
C THR A 215 17.23 17.64 27.40
N LEU A 216 16.56 17.38 26.29
CA LEU A 216 17.15 16.70 25.13
C LEU A 216 18.27 17.51 24.44
N ARG A 217 18.28 18.84 24.59
CA ARG A 217 19.37 19.68 24.05
C ARG A 217 20.61 19.68 24.91
N LYS A 218 20.53 19.24 26.16
CA LYS A 218 21.64 19.17 27.11
C LYS A 218 22.28 17.77 27.16
N ALA A 219 21.63 16.76 26.59
CA ALA A 219 22.13 15.39 26.44
C ALA A 219 22.84 15.20 25.10
#